data_f8b502162f912d3b64f1bb9585117d6d
#
_entry.id   f8b502162f912d3b64f1bb9585117d6d
#
_cell.length_a   1.000
_cell.length_b   1.000
_cell.length_c   1.000
_cell.angle_alpha   90.00
_cell.angle_beta   90.00
_cell.angle_gamma   90.00
#
_symmetry.space_group_name_H-M   'P 1'
#
loop_
_entity.id
_entity.type
_entity.pdbx_description
1 polymer ?
#
loop_
_entity_poly.entity_id
_entity_poly.type
_entity_poly.pdbx_seq_one_letter_code
_entity_poly.pdbx_strand_id
1 'polypeptide(L)'
;LAAGYDKNAEVADAFMRFGVGFVEVGTITLRPQSGNPKPRLFRLTSDRAVINRMGFNNKGLHAAAARLAGRNKVSGIIAANIGPNRDSTDAPADCAECARTLAPLVDFLVVNVSSPNTPGLRDMQNAEPLDELVQAVLGGRDEKGAKTPVLVKIAPDLDQDQCEAIAR
;
A
#
# COMPACT_ATOMS: atom_id res chain seq x y z
N LEU A 1 9.08 7.77 -5.55
CA LEU A 1 9.57 6.86 -4.51
C LEU A 1 8.49 5.83 -4.22
N ALA A 2 8.79 4.54 -4.44
CA ALA A 2 7.84 3.45 -4.23
C ALA A 2 7.60 3.15 -2.73
N ALA A 3 6.44 2.54 -2.43
CA ALA A 3 6.11 2.07 -1.09
C ALA A 3 7.17 1.11 -0.51
N GLY A 4 7.30 1.14 0.80
CA GLY A 4 8.25 0.30 1.54
C GLY A 4 9.41 1.08 2.14
N TYR A 5 9.69 2.29 1.67
CA TYR A 5 10.69 3.18 2.27
C TYR A 5 10.06 4.02 3.39
N ASP A 6 9.12 4.90 3.07
CA ASP A 6 8.36 5.66 4.08
C ASP A 6 7.07 4.90 4.46
N LYS A 7 7.22 3.96 5.38
CA LYS A 7 6.13 3.04 5.76
C LYS A 7 5.03 3.70 6.59
N ASN A 8 5.28 4.88 7.13
CA ASN A 8 4.41 5.52 8.11
C ASN A 8 4.11 6.99 7.79
N ALA A 9 4.41 7.45 6.57
CA ALA A 9 4.27 8.85 6.15
C ALA A 9 5.08 9.83 7.05
N GLU A 10 6.31 9.45 7.40
CA GLU A 10 7.17 10.25 8.30
C GLU A 10 8.01 11.28 7.54
N VAL A 11 8.36 11.01 6.29
CA VAL A 11 9.34 11.80 5.53
C VAL A 11 8.90 12.13 4.09
N ALA A 12 7.62 11.96 3.77
CA ALA A 12 7.09 12.15 2.42
C ALA A 12 7.44 13.52 1.82
N ASP A 13 7.24 14.62 2.58
CA ASP A 13 7.55 15.98 2.13
C ASP A 13 9.06 16.23 1.96
N ALA A 14 9.90 15.55 2.75
CA ALA A 14 11.34 15.64 2.58
C ALA A 14 11.78 15.02 1.25
N PHE A 15 11.21 13.86 0.89
CA PHE A 15 11.50 13.22 -0.40
C PHE A 15 11.01 14.03 -1.60
N MET A 16 9.87 14.70 -1.49
CA MET A 16 9.41 15.60 -2.56
C MET A 16 10.43 16.70 -2.86
N ARG A 17 11.12 17.20 -1.84
CA ARG A 17 12.17 18.23 -2.01
C ARG A 17 13.43 17.71 -2.73
N PHE A 18 13.64 16.39 -2.81
CA PHE A 18 14.70 15.79 -3.61
C PHE A 18 14.37 15.71 -5.11
N GLY A 19 13.19 16.17 -5.53
CA GLY A 19 12.80 16.20 -6.93
C GLY A 19 12.25 14.89 -7.48
N VAL A 20 11.78 13.96 -6.62
CA VAL A 20 11.05 12.78 -7.08
C VAL A 20 9.69 13.19 -7.62
N GLY A 21 9.19 12.53 -8.67
CA GLY A 21 7.92 12.86 -9.31
C GLY A 21 6.71 12.62 -8.40
N PHE A 22 6.75 11.58 -7.56
CA PHE A 22 5.77 11.31 -6.50
C PHE A 22 6.36 10.43 -5.40
N VAL A 23 5.70 10.42 -4.24
CA VAL A 23 6.05 9.55 -3.11
C VAL A 23 4.86 8.67 -2.76
N GLU A 24 5.07 7.37 -2.72
CA GLU A 24 4.11 6.37 -2.26
C GLU A 24 4.48 5.93 -0.84
N VAL A 25 3.69 6.35 0.16
CA VAL A 25 3.90 5.95 1.56
C VAL A 25 3.24 4.61 1.85
N GLY A 26 3.77 3.84 2.80
CA GLY A 26 3.21 2.54 3.16
C GLY A 26 4.12 1.36 2.84
N THR A 27 3.60 0.14 2.80
CA THR A 27 2.19 -0.27 2.92
C THR A 27 1.66 0.01 4.32
N ILE A 28 0.50 0.65 4.38
CA ILE A 28 -0.23 0.96 5.62
C ILE A 28 -1.28 -0.14 5.81
N THR A 29 -1.37 -0.69 7.02
CA THR A 29 -2.42 -1.63 7.41
C THR A 29 -3.36 -1.00 8.43
N LEU A 30 -4.56 -1.54 8.57
CA LEU A 30 -5.56 -1.00 9.50
C LEU A 30 -4.99 -0.92 10.92
N ARG A 31 -4.46 -2.03 11.44
CA ARG A 31 -3.79 -2.10 12.74
C ARG A 31 -2.27 -2.03 12.57
N PRO A 32 -1.53 -1.53 13.57
CA PRO A 32 -0.07 -1.64 13.59
C PRO A 32 0.36 -3.10 13.53
N GLN A 33 1.46 -3.39 12.82
CA GLN A 33 2.08 -4.71 12.86
C GLN A 33 3.60 -4.63 12.76
N SER A 34 4.28 -5.57 13.42
CA SER A 34 5.74 -5.62 13.47
C SER A 34 6.38 -6.15 12.19
N GLY A 35 5.58 -6.82 11.35
CA GLY A 35 6.08 -7.56 10.17
C GLY A 35 6.73 -8.89 10.54
N ASN A 36 7.49 -9.44 9.59
CA ASN A 36 8.15 -10.73 9.76
C ASN A 36 9.32 -10.67 10.76
N PRO A 37 9.68 -11.80 11.40
CA PRO A 37 10.85 -11.87 12.29
C PRO A 37 12.16 -11.45 11.62
N LYS A 38 13.05 -10.84 12.38
CA LYS A 38 14.42 -10.53 11.94
C LYS A 38 15.32 -11.79 12.00
N PRO A 39 16.36 -11.92 11.13
CA PRO A 39 16.72 -10.98 10.06
C PRO A 39 15.75 -11.05 8.89
N ARG A 40 15.45 -9.89 8.28
CA ARG A 40 14.46 -9.77 7.20
C ARG A 40 14.87 -8.84 6.05
N LEU A 41 16.12 -8.39 6.07
CA LEU A 41 16.75 -7.60 5.02
C LEU A 41 18.18 -8.11 4.82
N PHE A 42 18.51 -8.47 3.59
CA PHE A 42 19.80 -9.08 3.24
C PHE A 42 20.41 -8.32 2.07
N ARG A 43 21.65 -7.84 2.24
CA ARG A 43 22.41 -7.17 1.18
C ARG A 43 23.26 -8.18 0.43
N LEU A 44 23.14 -8.19 -0.88
CA LEU A 44 23.97 -8.98 -1.79
C LEU A 44 24.95 -8.01 -2.47
N THR A 45 26.06 -7.72 -1.80
CA THR A 45 27.00 -6.67 -2.22
C THR A 45 27.61 -6.93 -3.58
N SER A 46 27.97 -8.20 -3.87
CA SER A 46 28.52 -8.64 -5.17
C SER A 46 27.56 -8.36 -6.32
N ASP A 47 26.26 -8.57 -6.10
CA ASP A 47 25.22 -8.42 -7.11
C ASP A 47 24.57 -7.02 -7.11
N ARG A 48 25.04 -6.14 -6.19
CA ARG A 48 24.43 -4.81 -5.95
C ARG A 48 22.90 -4.89 -5.74
N ALA A 49 22.45 -5.90 -5.00
CA ALA A 49 21.04 -6.23 -4.81
C ALA A 49 20.67 -6.32 -3.32
N VAL A 50 19.36 -6.32 -3.06
CA VAL A 50 18.80 -6.48 -1.72
C VAL A 50 17.64 -7.47 -1.79
N ILE A 51 17.66 -8.47 -0.90
CA ILE A 51 16.52 -9.35 -0.66
C ILE A 51 15.84 -8.93 0.63
N ASN A 52 14.51 -8.90 0.66
CA ASN A 52 13.77 -8.63 1.87
C ASN A 52 12.55 -9.56 2.04
N ARG A 53 12.16 -9.71 3.31
CA ARG A 53 10.92 -10.35 3.73
C ARG A 53 10.26 -9.53 4.84
N MET A 54 9.96 -8.26 4.55
CA MET A 54 9.54 -7.26 5.56
C MET A 54 8.19 -7.56 6.19
N GLY A 55 7.16 -7.96 5.40
CA GLY A 55 5.82 -8.32 5.90
C GLY A 55 5.02 -7.11 6.43
N PHE A 56 5.06 -5.99 5.72
CA PHE A 56 4.29 -4.77 6.00
C PHE A 56 4.43 -4.24 7.44
N ASN A 57 5.64 -4.19 7.97
CA ASN A 57 5.85 -3.54 9.25
C ASN A 57 5.52 -2.06 9.20
N ASN A 58 4.56 -1.62 9.99
CA ASN A 58 4.11 -0.23 10.05
C ASN A 58 3.36 0.08 11.36
N LYS A 59 3.12 1.38 11.60
CA LYS A 59 2.46 1.90 12.82
C LYS A 59 0.94 2.00 12.71
N GLY A 60 0.37 1.45 11.63
CA GLY A 60 -1.06 1.40 11.38
C GLY A 60 -1.67 2.67 10.81
N LEU A 61 -2.94 2.54 10.43
CA LEU A 61 -3.72 3.58 9.74
C LEU A 61 -3.75 4.92 10.48
N HIS A 62 -4.08 4.92 11.76
CA HIS A 62 -4.25 6.16 12.52
C HIS A 62 -2.95 6.98 12.60
N ALA A 63 -1.81 6.31 12.75
CA ALA A 63 -0.52 6.98 12.82
C ALA A 63 -0.14 7.63 11.47
N ALA A 64 -0.40 6.95 10.35
CA ALA A 64 -0.17 7.48 9.02
C ALA A 64 -1.14 8.62 8.67
N ALA A 65 -2.42 8.44 8.96
CA ALA A 65 -3.46 9.45 8.71
C ALA A 65 -3.19 10.75 9.47
N ALA A 66 -2.81 10.67 10.75
CA ALA A 66 -2.48 11.87 11.54
C ALA A 66 -1.32 12.66 10.93
N ARG A 67 -0.28 11.97 10.41
CA ARG A 67 0.85 12.62 9.75
C ARG A 67 0.46 13.24 8.41
N LEU A 68 -0.29 12.51 7.59
CA LEU A 68 -0.76 13.01 6.30
C LEU A 68 -1.67 14.24 6.46
N ALA A 69 -2.56 14.24 7.46
CA ALA A 69 -3.42 15.38 7.77
C ALA A 69 -2.64 16.60 8.28
N GLY A 70 -1.55 16.38 9.02
CA GLY A 70 -0.70 17.43 9.57
C GLY A 70 0.39 17.94 8.61
N ARG A 71 0.42 17.50 7.36
CA ARG A 71 1.44 17.93 6.39
C ARG A 71 1.37 19.43 6.09
N ASN A 72 2.52 20.06 6.02
CA ASN A 72 2.71 21.41 5.48
C ASN A 72 2.75 21.35 3.95
N LYS A 73 1.68 20.96 3.30
CA LYS A 73 1.47 20.77 1.85
C LYS A 73 2.61 21.31 0.97
N VAL A 74 3.74 20.61 0.98
CA VAL A 74 4.78 20.80 -0.03
C VAL A 74 4.18 20.37 -1.36
N SER A 75 4.37 21.15 -2.41
CA SER A 75 3.91 20.81 -3.76
C SER A 75 4.46 19.45 -4.17
N GLY A 76 3.60 18.57 -4.66
CA GLY A 76 3.96 17.25 -5.16
C GLY A 76 2.89 16.22 -4.89
N ILE A 77 2.97 15.10 -5.59
CA ILE A 77 2.00 14.01 -5.58
C ILE A 77 2.36 13.01 -4.49
N ILE A 78 1.43 12.72 -3.59
CA ILE A 78 1.59 11.71 -2.53
C ILE A 78 0.52 10.64 -2.68
N ALA A 79 0.96 9.40 -2.71
CA ALA A 79 0.09 8.23 -2.70
C ALA A 79 0.15 7.50 -1.36
N ALA A 80 -0.92 6.84 -0.99
CA ALA A 80 -0.94 5.87 0.10
C ALA A 80 -1.11 4.46 -0.46
N ASN A 81 -0.14 3.61 -0.17
CA ASN A 81 -0.20 2.18 -0.41
C ASN A 81 -0.86 1.51 0.79
N ILE A 82 -1.93 0.75 0.55
CA ILE A 82 -2.70 0.06 1.58
C ILE A 82 -2.71 -1.45 1.33
N GLY A 83 -2.87 -2.20 2.41
CA GLY A 83 -3.00 -3.65 2.34
C GLY A 83 -3.57 -4.21 3.65
N PRO A 84 -4.08 -5.45 3.64
CA PRO A 84 -4.64 -6.05 4.83
C PRO A 84 -3.57 -6.35 5.89
N ASN A 85 -3.98 -6.43 7.15
CA ASN A 85 -3.15 -7.00 8.19
C ASN A 85 -2.88 -8.48 7.89
N ARG A 86 -1.74 -9.00 8.38
CA ARG A 86 -1.38 -10.41 8.22
C ARG A 86 -2.40 -11.38 8.85
N ASP A 87 -3.00 -10.95 9.95
CA ASP A 87 -4.02 -11.68 10.72
C ASP A 87 -5.43 -11.16 10.45
N SER A 88 -5.64 -10.51 9.31
CA SER A 88 -6.98 -10.05 8.91
C SER A 88 -7.89 -11.25 8.64
N THR A 89 -9.09 -11.18 9.19
CA THR A 89 -10.19 -12.12 8.90
C THR A 89 -11.12 -11.60 7.81
N ASP A 90 -10.99 -10.31 7.46
CA ASP A 90 -11.75 -9.63 6.42
C ASP A 90 -10.86 -8.57 5.76
N ALA A 91 -10.11 -8.98 4.77
CA ALA A 91 -9.16 -8.13 4.07
C ALA A 91 -9.83 -7.00 3.26
N PRO A 92 -10.98 -7.23 2.58
CA PRO A 92 -11.76 -6.16 1.96
C PRO A 92 -12.17 -5.07 2.94
N ALA A 93 -12.74 -5.43 4.11
CA ALA A 93 -13.15 -4.45 5.12
C ALA A 93 -11.97 -3.66 5.70
N ASP A 94 -10.84 -4.31 5.99
CA ASP A 94 -9.62 -3.63 6.45
C ASP A 94 -9.14 -2.58 5.42
N CYS A 95 -9.13 -2.94 4.14
CA CYS A 95 -8.71 -2.04 3.06
C CYS A 95 -9.73 -0.93 2.80
N ALA A 96 -11.03 -1.20 2.92
CA ALA A 96 -12.08 -0.19 2.81
C ALA A 96 -11.95 0.90 3.89
N GLU A 97 -11.68 0.51 5.14
CA GLU A 97 -11.43 1.47 6.23
C GLU A 97 -10.17 2.31 6.00
N CYS A 98 -9.10 1.68 5.49
CA CYS A 98 -7.91 2.41 5.07
C CYS A 98 -8.22 3.42 3.96
N ALA A 99 -9.01 3.03 2.96
CA ALA A 99 -9.41 3.91 1.85
C ALA A 99 -10.30 5.06 2.34
N ARG A 100 -11.30 4.78 3.17
CA ARG A 100 -12.19 5.79 3.77
C ARG A 100 -11.42 6.90 4.49
N THR A 101 -10.36 6.50 5.19
CA THR A 101 -9.57 7.42 6.02
C THR A 101 -8.52 8.16 5.22
N LEU A 102 -7.84 7.49 4.28
CA LEU A 102 -6.68 8.05 3.58
C LEU A 102 -7.02 8.77 2.28
N ALA A 103 -8.11 8.39 1.59
CA ALA A 103 -8.45 8.98 0.30
C ALA A 103 -8.55 10.52 0.31
N PRO A 104 -9.10 11.18 1.36
CA PRO A 104 -9.12 12.63 1.42
C PRO A 104 -7.76 13.30 1.67
N LEU A 105 -6.74 12.52 2.01
CA LEU A 105 -5.43 12.99 2.47
C LEU A 105 -4.31 12.83 1.44
N VAL A 106 -4.59 12.12 0.34
CA VAL A 106 -3.60 11.76 -0.70
C VAL A 106 -4.13 12.00 -2.10
N ASP A 107 -3.21 12.04 -3.08
CA ASP A 107 -3.56 12.26 -4.48
C ASP A 107 -4.05 10.98 -5.17
N PHE A 108 -3.59 9.81 -4.75
CA PHE A 108 -4.12 8.51 -5.17
C PHE A 108 -3.86 7.42 -4.12
N LEU A 109 -4.66 6.34 -4.20
CA LEU A 109 -4.49 5.14 -3.39
C LEU A 109 -3.87 4.02 -4.23
N VAL A 110 -3.10 3.15 -3.58
CA VAL A 110 -2.56 1.93 -4.18
C VAL A 110 -2.96 0.73 -3.32
N VAL A 111 -3.77 -0.16 -3.86
CA VAL A 111 -4.10 -1.45 -3.23
C VAL A 111 -3.01 -2.45 -3.55
N ASN A 112 -2.32 -2.95 -2.54
CA ASN A 112 -1.16 -3.80 -2.71
C ASN A 112 -1.49 -5.27 -2.50
N VAL A 113 -1.64 -6.00 -3.59
CA VAL A 113 -1.83 -7.46 -3.60
C VAL A 113 -0.59 -8.21 -4.12
N SER A 114 0.55 -7.52 -4.28
CA SER A 114 1.74 -8.06 -4.94
C SER A 114 2.76 -8.70 -4.00
N SER A 115 2.68 -8.47 -2.68
CA SER A 115 3.75 -8.89 -1.76
C SER A 115 3.77 -10.40 -1.55
N PRO A 116 4.92 -11.07 -1.79
CA PRO A 116 5.08 -12.49 -1.47
C PRO A 116 5.32 -12.74 0.03
N ASN A 117 5.50 -11.68 0.80
CA ASN A 117 5.92 -11.74 2.20
C ASN A 117 4.76 -11.79 3.20
N THR A 118 3.53 -11.79 2.69
CA THR A 118 2.29 -11.95 3.46
C THR A 118 1.56 -13.16 2.91
N PRO A 119 1.37 -14.23 3.72
CA PRO A 119 0.71 -15.45 3.26
C PRO A 119 -0.69 -15.16 2.70
N GLY A 120 -1.05 -15.79 1.59
CA GLY A 120 -2.36 -15.65 0.94
C GLY A 120 -2.62 -14.34 0.21
N LEU A 121 -1.75 -13.33 0.35
CA LEU A 121 -1.99 -12.03 -0.27
C LEU A 121 -2.02 -12.08 -1.79
N ARG A 122 -1.16 -12.89 -2.41
CA ARG A 122 -1.13 -13.03 -3.86
C ARG A 122 -2.34 -13.77 -4.43
N ASP A 123 -3.03 -14.57 -3.61
CA ASP A 123 -4.26 -15.24 -4.02
C ASP A 123 -5.38 -14.23 -4.27
N MET A 124 -5.29 -13.04 -3.67
CA MET A 124 -6.19 -11.91 -3.92
C MET A 124 -6.02 -11.28 -5.31
N GLN A 125 -5.06 -11.72 -6.13
CA GLN A 125 -4.93 -11.31 -7.54
C GLN A 125 -5.84 -12.14 -8.46
N ASN A 126 -6.48 -13.21 -7.96
CA ASN A 126 -7.51 -13.93 -8.70
C ASN A 126 -8.75 -13.05 -8.88
N ALA A 127 -9.49 -13.23 -9.97
CA ALA A 127 -10.53 -12.31 -10.42
C ALA A 127 -11.61 -12.02 -9.36
N GLU A 128 -12.23 -13.03 -8.76
CA GLU A 128 -13.30 -12.84 -7.77
C GLU A 128 -12.80 -12.17 -6.48
N PRO A 129 -11.71 -12.61 -5.80
CA PRO A 129 -11.18 -11.93 -4.62
C PRO A 129 -10.70 -10.52 -4.91
N LEU A 130 -10.17 -10.26 -6.11
CA LEU A 130 -9.73 -8.93 -6.49
C LEU A 130 -10.89 -7.98 -6.69
N ASP A 131 -11.95 -8.42 -7.38
CA ASP A 131 -13.15 -7.60 -7.57
C ASP A 131 -13.78 -7.23 -6.23
N GLU A 132 -13.98 -8.19 -5.32
CA GLU A 132 -14.49 -7.93 -3.98
C GLU A 132 -13.64 -6.90 -3.22
N LEU A 133 -12.32 -7.04 -3.26
CA LEU A 133 -11.41 -6.11 -2.63
C LEU A 133 -11.50 -4.70 -3.24
N VAL A 134 -11.50 -4.60 -4.57
CA VAL A 134 -11.57 -3.32 -5.28
C VAL A 134 -12.91 -2.63 -5.02
N GLN A 135 -14.02 -3.35 -5.08
CA GLN A 135 -15.35 -2.80 -4.76
C GLN A 135 -15.43 -2.27 -3.33
N ALA A 136 -14.90 -3.01 -2.35
CA ALA A 136 -14.85 -2.58 -0.96
C ALA A 136 -14.01 -1.29 -0.81
N VAL A 137 -12.85 -1.21 -1.45
CA VAL A 137 -11.97 -0.03 -1.43
C VAL A 137 -12.64 1.18 -2.09
N LEU A 138 -13.29 0.98 -3.24
CA LEU A 138 -14.03 2.05 -3.92
C LEU A 138 -15.20 2.54 -3.06
N GLY A 139 -15.95 1.63 -2.44
CA GLY A 139 -17.01 1.98 -1.49
C GLY A 139 -16.50 2.80 -0.32
N GLY A 140 -15.43 2.35 0.34
CA GLY A 140 -14.82 3.07 1.45
C GLY A 140 -14.31 4.47 1.05
N ARG A 141 -13.67 4.61 -0.12
CA ARG A 141 -13.27 5.89 -0.68
C ARG A 141 -14.45 6.85 -0.87
N ASP A 142 -15.54 6.34 -1.44
CA ASP A 142 -16.69 7.16 -1.85
C ASP A 142 -17.56 7.61 -0.67
N GLU A 143 -17.53 6.93 0.47
CA GLU A 143 -18.33 7.28 1.65
C GLU A 143 -18.15 8.72 2.14
N LYS A 144 -16.95 9.28 1.99
CA LYS A 144 -16.66 10.69 2.32
C LYS A 144 -16.66 11.62 1.10
N GLY A 145 -17.21 11.17 -0.02
CA GLY A 145 -17.27 11.93 -1.26
C GLY A 145 -15.91 12.11 -1.96
N ALA A 146 -14.88 11.40 -1.56
CA ALA A 146 -13.59 11.46 -2.21
C ALA A 146 -13.68 10.84 -3.61
N LYS A 147 -12.93 11.40 -4.56
CA LYS A 147 -12.80 10.91 -5.94
C LYS A 147 -11.34 10.54 -6.26
N THR A 148 -10.59 10.28 -5.23
CA THR A 148 -9.17 9.88 -5.29
C THR A 148 -9.01 8.64 -6.16
N PRO A 149 -8.15 8.67 -7.20
CA PRO A 149 -7.88 7.50 -8.02
C PRO A 149 -7.39 6.31 -7.19
N VAL A 150 -7.80 5.11 -7.58
CA VAL A 150 -7.36 3.84 -6.98
C VAL A 150 -6.61 3.04 -8.01
N LEU A 151 -5.40 2.63 -7.69
CA LEU A 151 -4.54 1.77 -8.48
C LEU A 151 -4.39 0.42 -7.78
N VAL A 152 -4.30 -0.66 -8.54
CA VAL A 152 -3.97 -1.99 -8.03
C VAL A 152 -2.52 -2.31 -8.35
N LYS A 153 -1.72 -2.62 -7.34
CA LYS A 153 -0.33 -3.03 -7.51
C LYS A 153 -0.24 -4.55 -7.51
N ILE A 154 0.02 -5.10 -8.69
CA ILE A 154 0.13 -6.54 -8.94
C ILE A 154 1.58 -7.02 -8.87
N ALA A 155 1.77 -8.34 -8.80
CA ALA A 155 3.09 -8.98 -8.81
C ALA A 155 3.75 -8.86 -10.21
N PRO A 156 5.09 -8.71 -10.28
CA PRO A 156 5.80 -8.50 -11.55
C PRO A 156 6.02 -9.79 -12.35
N ASP A 157 5.71 -10.94 -11.77
CA ASP A 157 5.95 -12.28 -12.31
C ASP A 157 4.66 -12.98 -12.77
N LEU A 158 3.59 -12.21 -13.02
CA LEU A 158 2.36 -12.68 -13.63
C LEU A 158 2.57 -12.93 -15.14
N ASP A 159 1.95 -13.98 -15.65
CA ASP A 159 1.88 -14.21 -17.09
C ASP A 159 0.83 -13.32 -17.77
N GLN A 160 0.75 -13.40 -19.10
CA GLN A 160 -0.16 -12.56 -19.87
C GLN A 160 -1.63 -12.84 -19.57
N ASP A 161 -2.00 -14.12 -19.42
CA ASP A 161 -3.38 -14.52 -19.17
C ASP A 161 -3.85 -14.01 -17.79
N GLN A 162 -2.98 -14.07 -16.79
CA GLN A 162 -3.22 -13.51 -15.46
C GLN A 162 -3.38 -11.98 -15.51
N CYS A 163 -2.52 -11.28 -16.25
CA CYS A 163 -2.64 -9.83 -16.42
C CYS A 163 -3.95 -9.45 -17.13
N GLU A 164 -4.37 -10.19 -18.16
CA GLU A 164 -5.63 -9.96 -18.86
C GLU A 164 -6.84 -10.24 -17.99
N ALA A 165 -6.78 -11.27 -17.13
CA ALA A 165 -7.84 -11.57 -16.18
C ALA A 165 -8.03 -10.46 -15.13
N ILE A 166 -6.94 -9.86 -14.68
CA ILE A 166 -6.96 -8.73 -13.74
C ILE A 166 -7.50 -7.44 -14.39
N ALA A 167 -7.28 -7.27 -15.70
CA ALA A 167 -7.67 -6.05 -16.41
C ALA A 167 -9.15 -6.01 -16.85
N ARG A 168 -9.88 -7.10 -16.70
CA ARG A 168 -11.32 -7.23 -17.03
C ARG A 168 -12.20 -6.85 -15.85
#